data_59b4b5762435557ce4ba46713becdb00
#
_entry.id   59b4b5762435557ce4ba46713becdb00
#
_cell.length_a   1.000
_cell.length_b   1.000
_cell.length_c   1.000
_cell.angle_alpha   90.00
_cell.angle_beta   90.00
_cell.angle_gamma   90.00
#
_symmetry.space_group_name_H-M   'P 1'
#
loop_
_entity.id
_entity.type
_entity.pdbx_description
1 polymer ?
#
loop_
_entity_poly.entity_id
_entity_poly.type
_entity_poly.pdbx_seq_one_letter_code
_entity_poly.pdbx_strand_id
1 'polypeptide(L)'
;VYVSTFYQEGANPDFEKGIKEWINGDAKNLENNGGNDMLAAVTVMGYDAYMVALEALKAAGSTDSAAVMAALPNVTYTGISGSIAFNEIGDAIRDSAVIKKSNSETGEWEFVAVQKAEA
;
A
#
# COMPACT_ATOMS: atom_id res chain seq x y z
N VAL A 1 14.70 9.97 -15.23
CA VAL A 1 14.82 9.36 -13.91
C VAL A 1 13.79 8.26 -13.78
N TYR A 2 14.18 7.13 -13.20
CA TYR A 2 13.28 6.02 -12.87
C TYR A 2 13.19 5.86 -11.36
N VAL A 3 12.02 5.48 -10.87
CA VAL A 3 11.80 5.14 -9.46
C VAL A 3 11.00 3.85 -9.35
N SER A 4 11.18 3.13 -8.26
CA SER A 4 10.32 2.03 -7.86
C SER A 4 9.37 2.47 -6.75
N THR A 5 8.15 1.95 -6.77
CA THR A 5 7.13 2.21 -5.76
C THR A 5 6.21 1.00 -5.65
N PHE A 6 5.27 1.00 -4.70
CA PHE A 6 4.33 -0.11 -4.51
C PHE A 6 2.92 0.17 -5.01
N TYR A 7 2.67 1.35 -5.57
CA TYR A 7 1.37 1.69 -6.12
C TYR A 7 1.47 2.74 -7.23
N GLN A 8 0.57 2.61 -8.20
CA GLN A 8 0.34 3.58 -9.26
C GLN A 8 -1.13 3.96 -9.26
N GLU A 9 -1.43 5.25 -9.18
CA GLU A 9 -2.80 5.77 -9.34
C GLU A 9 -3.39 5.33 -10.69
N GLY A 10 -4.64 4.91 -10.68
CA GLY A 10 -5.33 4.25 -11.81
C GLY A 10 -5.35 2.72 -11.72
N ALA A 11 -4.57 2.11 -10.82
CA ALA A 11 -4.51 0.65 -10.69
C ALA A 11 -5.75 0.03 -10.01
N ASN A 12 -6.44 0.78 -9.14
CA ASN A 12 -7.66 0.32 -8.46
C ASN A 12 -8.69 1.46 -8.35
N PRO A 13 -9.49 1.69 -9.41
CA PRO A 13 -10.42 2.82 -9.47
C PRO A 13 -11.46 2.86 -8.35
N ASP A 14 -11.96 1.71 -7.89
CA ASP A 14 -12.98 1.65 -6.84
C ASP A 14 -12.42 2.06 -5.49
N PHE A 15 -11.22 1.57 -5.14
CA PHE A 15 -10.50 1.99 -3.94
C PHE A 15 -10.18 3.49 -3.98
N GLU A 16 -9.64 3.95 -5.10
CA GLU A 16 -9.24 5.36 -5.28
C GLU A 16 -10.44 6.29 -5.15
N LYS A 17 -11.58 5.92 -5.74
CA LYS A 17 -12.80 6.71 -5.62
C LYS A 17 -13.20 6.90 -4.15
N GLY A 18 -13.22 5.82 -3.36
CA GLY A 18 -13.57 5.90 -1.94
C GLY A 18 -12.62 6.78 -1.14
N ILE A 19 -11.32 6.66 -1.36
CA ILE A 19 -10.31 7.48 -0.66
C ILE A 19 -10.41 8.95 -1.10
N LYS A 20 -10.59 9.23 -2.39
CA LYS A 20 -10.75 10.61 -2.89
C LYS A 20 -12.03 11.27 -2.38
N GLU A 21 -13.11 10.53 -2.30
CA GLU A 21 -14.36 11.03 -1.67
C GLU A 21 -14.12 11.39 -0.20
N TRP A 22 -13.38 10.57 0.55
CA TRP A 22 -13.03 10.87 1.93
C TRP A 22 -12.10 12.09 2.06
N ILE A 23 -11.07 12.20 1.21
CA ILE A 23 -10.14 13.35 1.20
C ILE A 23 -10.91 14.65 0.90
N ASN A 24 -11.74 14.65 -0.14
CA ASN A 24 -12.48 15.83 -0.59
C ASN A 24 -13.69 16.13 0.30
N GLY A 25 -14.12 15.21 1.15
CA GLY A 25 -15.28 15.39 2.04
C GLY A 25 -15.04 16.33 3.21
N ASP A 26 -13.78 16.63 3.56
CA ASP A 26 -13.40 17.52 4.65
C ASP A 26 -12.17 18.35 4.30
N ALA A 27 -12.23 19.67 4.51
CA ALA A 27 -11.13 20.59 4.22
C ALA A 27 -9.83 20.21 4.99
N LYS A 28 -9.97 19.66 6.19
CA LYS A 28 -8.83 19.18 6.99
C LYS A 28 -8.14 17.97 6.37
N ASN A 29 -8.93 17.04 5.82
CA ASN A 29 -8.40 15.88 5.12
C ASN A 29 -7.63 16.31 3.88
N LEU A 30 -8.18 17.25 3.11
CA LEU A 30 -7.54 17.80 1.92
C LEU A 30 -6.23 18.53 2.27
N GLU A 31 -6.24 19.36 3.33
CA GLU A 31 -5.03 20.02 3.83
C GLU A 31 -3.96 19.00 4.25
N ASN A 32 -4.34 17.97 5.00
CA ASN A 32 -3.44 16.93 5.45
C ASN A 32 -2.85 16.12 4.28
N ASN A 33 -3.56 16.04 3.15
CA ASN A 33 -3.10 15.38 1.92
C ASN A 33 -2.32 16.33 0.99
N GLY A 34 -1.84 17.46 1.49
CA GLY A 34 -1.05 18.41 0.73
C GLY A 34 -1.86 19.32 -0.21
N GLY A 35 -3.15 19.52 0.05
CA GLY A 35 -4.04 20.40 -0.70
C GLY A 35 -4.55 19.83 -2.03
N ASN A 36 -4.39 18.54 -2.25
CA ASN A 36 -4.90 17.82 -3.42
C ASN A 36 -5.40 16.42 -3.04
N ASP A 37 -6.01 15.70 -3.96
CA ASP A 37 -6.54 14.36 -3.74
C ASP A 37 -5.70 13.24 -4.40
N MET A 38 -4.45 13.51 -4.73
CA MET A 38 -3.53 12.52 -5.27
C MET A 38 -3.23 11.42 -4.25
N LEU A 39 -3.19 10.18 -4.71
CA LEU A 39 -2.88 9.03 -3.88
C LEU A 39 -1.39 8.69 -3.96
N ALA A 40 -0.70 8.89 -2.84
CA ALA A 40 0.66 8.39 -2.70
C ALA A 40 0.67 6.88 -2.40
N ALA A 41 1.76 6.21 -2.75
CA ALA A 41 1.92 4.80 -2.41
C ALA A 41 1.79 4.52 -0.91
N VAL A 42 2.22 5.45 -0.05
CA VAL A 42 2.11 5.33 1.42
C VAL A 42 0.66 5.33 1.90
N THR A 43 -0.27 5.99 1.21
CA THR A 43 -1.71 5.95 1.52
C THR A 43 -2.25 4.53 1.36
N VAL A 44 -1.90 3.91 0.24
CA VAL A 44 -2.30 2.53 -0.07
C VAL A 44 -1.64 1.53 0.87
N MET A 45 -0.36 1.70 1.15
CA MET A 45 0.38 0.84 2.08
C MET A 45 -0.14 0.95 3.51
N GLY A 46 -0.57 2.14 3.95
CA GLY A 46 -1.21 2.33 5.25
C GLY A 46 -2.54 1.60 5.36
N TYR A 47 -3.35 1.62 4.31
CA TYR A 47 -4.58 0.83 4.25
C TYR A 47 -4.27 -0.68 4.32
N ASP A 48 -3.34 -1.16 3.52
CA ASP A 48 -2.95 -2.57 3.53
C ASP A 48 -2.37 -3.00 4.88
N ALA A 49 -1.58 -2.14 5.54
CA ALA A 49 -1.05 -2.41 6.87
C ALA A 49 -2.16 -2.60 7.91
N TYR A 50 -3.22 -1.78 7.84
CA TYR A 50 -4.39 -1.95 8.69
C TYR A 50 -5.09 -3.29 8.43
N MET A 51 -5.28 -3.66 7.18
CA MET A 51 -5.91 -4.93 6.81
C MET A 51 -5.07 -6.14 7.23
N VAL A 52 -3.75 -6.07 7.09
CA VAL A 52 -2.81 -7.09 7.58
C VAL A 52 -2.91 -7.25 9.10
N ALA A 53 -3.00 -6.13 9.84
CA ALA A 53 -3.19 -6.18 11.29
C ALA A 53 -4.49 -6.88 11.68
N LEU A 54 -5.58 -6.65 10.94
CA LEU A 54 -6.85 -7.37 11.15
C LEU A 54 -6.72 -8.88 10.88
N GLU A 55 -6.02 -9.27 9.82
CA GLU A 55 -5.77 -10.68 9.53
C GLU A 55 -4.88 -11.34 10.60
N ALA A 56 -3.88 -10.63 11.13
CA ALA A 56 -3.07 -11.11 12.23
C ALA A 56 -3.88 -11.30 13.52
N LEU A 57 -4.78 -10.38 13.85
CA LEU A 57 -5.72 -10.51 14.98
C LEU A 57 -6.64 -11.71 14.82
N LYS A 58 -7.19 -11.93 13.61
CA LYS A 58 -8.03 -13.10 13.31
C LYS A 58 -7.24 -14.40 13.46
N ALA A 59 -6.02 -14.45 12.93
CA ALA A 59 -5.15 -15.62 13.02
C ALA A 59 -4.75 -15.94 14.47
N ALA A 60 -4.49 -14.92 15.28
CA ALA A 60 -4.16 -15.06 16.70
C ALA A 60 -5.36 -15.48 17.55
N GLY A 61 -6.59 -15.14 17.14
CA GLY A 61 -7.80 -15.30 17.94
C GLY A 61 -7.76 -14.52 19.28
N SER A 62 -6.92 -13.50 19.36
CA SER A 62 -6.63 -12.73 20.58
C SER A 62 -6.16 -11.32 20.24
N THR A 63 -6.37 -10.39 21.17
CA THR A 63 -5.78 -9.04 21.13
C THR A 63 -4.48 -8.91 21.93
N ASP A 64 -4.02 -10.02 22.51
CA ASP A 64 -2.72 -10.06 23.17
C ASP A 64 -1.58 -9.85 22.17
N SER A 65 -0.70 -8.90 22.45
CA SER A 65 0.34 -8.48 21.50
C SER A 65 1.34 -9.61 21.17
N ALA A 66 1.66 -10.46 22.15
CA ALA A 66 2.57 -11.59 21.93
C ALA A 66 1.92 -12.66 21.04
N ALA A 67 0.63 -12.93 21.24
CA ALA A 67 -0.14 -13.85 20.38
C ALA A 67 -0.25 -13.33 18.94
N VAL A 68 -0.52 -12.03 18.75
CA VAL A 68 -0.61 -11.40 17.42
C VAL A 68 0.74 -11.44 16.72
N MET A 69 1.83 -11.10 17.40
CA MET A 69 3.19 -11.18 16.84
C MET A 69 3.59 -12.62 16.47
N ALA A 70 3.20 -13.60 17.27
CA ALA A 70 3.45 -15.00 16.93
C ALA A 70 2.65 -15.50 15.71
N ALA A 71 1.48 -14.93 15.46
CA ALA A 71 0.65 -15.25 14.30
C ALA A 71 1.15 -14.60 12.99
N LEU A 72 1.80 -13.44 13.08
CA LEU A 72 2.18 -12.61 11.93
C LEU A 72 3.00 -13.34 10.84
N PRO A 73 3.99 -14.19 11.15
CA PRO A 73 4.74 -14.94 10.13
C PRO A 73 3.89 -15.88 9.27
N ASN A 74 2.69 -16.24 9.75
CA ASN A 74 1.76 -17.12 9.03
C ASN A 74 0.68 -16.35 8.26
N VAL A 75 0.69 -15.00 8.34
CA VAL A 75 -0.26 -14.15 7.62
C VAL A 75 0.24 -13.92 6.21
N THR A 76 -0.62 -14.20 5.23
CA THR A 76 -0.46 -13.77 3.85
C THR A 76 -1.69 -12.96 3.45
N TYR A 77 -1.47 -11.84 2.78
CA TYR A 77 -2.54 -10.94 2.38
C TYR A 77 -2.30 -10.39 0.99
N THR A 78 -3.33 -10.42 0.15
CA THR A 78 -3.29 -9.74 -1.15
C THR A 78 -4.05 -8.43 -1.02
N GLY A 79 -3.31 -7.34 -0.87
CA GLY A 79 -3.84 -6.00 -0.69
C GLY A 79 -3.90 -5.19 -1.97
N ILE A 80 -4.24 -3.93 -1.82
CA ILE A 80 -4.29 -2.95 -2.92
C ILE A 80 -2.88 -2.73 -3.51
N SER A 81 -1.84 -2.79 -2.68
CA SER A 81 -0.44 -2.66 -3.09
C SER A 81 0.23 -3.99 -3.52
N GLY A 82 -0.54 -5.09 -3.67
CA GLY A 82 -0.05 -6.41 -4.06
C GLY A 82 0.08 -7.39 -2.89
N SER A 83 0.79 -8.49 -3.12
CA SER A 83 0.98 -9.55 -2.13
C SER A 83 1.89 -9.09 -0.99
N ILE A 84 1.49 -9.45 0.23
CA ILE A 84 2.22 -9.17 1.47
C ILE A 84 2.33 -10.46 2.27
N ALA A 85 3.53 -10.82 2.64
CA ALA A 85 3.86 -11.89 3.58
C ALA A 85 4.99 -11.42 4.49
N PHE A 86 5.35 -12.21 5.51
CA PHE A 86 6.41 -11.85 6.45
C PHE A 86 7.43 -12.97 6.59
N ASN A 87 8.68 -12.61 6.77
CA ASN A 87 9.72 -13.54 7.12
C ASN A 87 9.79 -13.78 8.64
N GLU A 88 10.68 -14.66 9.08
CA GLU A 88 10.83 -15.03 10.50
C GLU A 88 11.24 -13.89 11.42
N ILE A 89 11.85 -12.83 10.87
CA ILE A 89 12.28 -11.65 11.63
C ILE A 89 11.28 -10.49 11.54
N GLY A 90 10.12 -10.69 10.86
CA GLY A 90 9.04 -9.74 10.76
C GLY A 90 9.13 -8.74 9.60
N ASP A 91 10.10 -8.90 8.68
CA ASP A 91 10.19 -8.07 7.49
C ASP A 91 9.13 -8.49 6.47
N ALA A 92 8.51 -7.50 5.84
CA ALA A 92 7.55 -7.75 4.77
C ALA A 92 8.23 -8.27 3.51
N ILE A 93 7.73 -9.40 3.01
CA ILE A 93 8.14 -9.98 1.72
C ILE A 93 7.19 -9.44 0.66
N ARG A 94 7.75 -8.81 -0.36
CA ARG A 94 7.02 -8.29 -1.53
C ARG A 94 7.51 -9.00 -2.78
N ASP A 95 6.58 -9.35 -3.67
CA ASP A 95 6.88 -10.08 -4.90
C ASP A 95 7.01 -9.18 -6.14
N SER A 96 6.65 -7.91 -6.01
CA SER A 96 6.64 -6.98 -7.14
C SER A 96 6.81 -5.52 -6.71
N ALA A 97 7.25 -4.70 -7.64
CA ALA A 97 7.29 -3.25 -7.54
C ALA A 97 6.79 -2.59 -8.84
N VAL A 98 6.22 -1.42 -8.72
CA VAL A 98 5.85 -0.57 -9.86
C VAL A 98 7.03 0.30 -10.24
N ILE A 99 7.39 0.31 -11.52
CA ILE A 99 8.41 1.19 -12.07
C ILE A 99 7.75 2.38 -12.74
N LYS A 100 8.19 3.56 -12.37
CA LYS A 100 7.78 4.85 -12.96
C LYS A 100 8.97 5.57 -13.56
N LYS A 101 8.71 6.39 -14.56
CA LYS A 101 9.68 7.28 -15.18
C LYS A 101 9.20 8.73 -15.08
N SER A 102 10.10 9.66 -14.76
CA SER A 102 9.77 11.08 -14.83
C SER A 102 9.68 11.53 -16.29
N ASN A 103 8.63 12.26 -16.62
CA ASN A 103 8.52 12.99 -17.87
C ASN A 103 9.08 14.41 -17.65
N SER A 104 10.18 14.73 -18.34
CA SER A 104 10.85 16.04 -18.20
C SER A 104 10.08 17.20 -18.84
N GLU A 105 9.10 16.92 -19.69
CA GLU A 105 8.30 17.94 -20.38
C GLU A 105 7.08 18.33 -19.54
N THR A 106 6.42 17.34 -18.90
CA THR A 106 5.21 17.58 -18.11
C THR A 106 5.47 17.68 -16.61
N GLY A 107 6.60 17.19 -16.13
CA GLY A 107 6.92 17.06 -14.70
C GLY A 107 6.18 15.91 -13.99
N GLU A 108 5.44 15.10 -14.72
CA GLU A 108 4.64 14.01 -14.18
C GLU A 108 5.40 12.68 -14.15
N TRP A 109 4.93 11.74 -13.31
CA TRP A 109 5.41 10.38 -13.26
C TRP A 109 4.55 9.47 -14.13
N GLU A 110 5.18 8.82 -15.10
CA GLU A 110 4.54 7.87 -16.00
C GLU A 110 4.78 6.44 -15.55
N PHE A 111 3.74 5.62 -15.61
CA PHE A 111 3.85 4.17 -15.41
C PHE A 111 4.72 3.55 -16.52
N VAL A 112 5.63 2.68 -16.14
CA VAL A 112 6.47 1.92 -17.09
C VAL A 112 6.11 0.44 -17.05
N ALA A 113 6.18 -0.18 -15.88
CA ALA A 113 5.95 -1.61 -15.73
C ALA A 113 5.71 -2.00 -14.27
N VAL A 114 5.15 -3.20 -14.09
CA VAL A 114 5.27 -3.94 -12.82
C VAL A 114 6.45 -4.90 -12.98
N GLN A 115 7.47 -4.71 -12.16
CA GLN A 115 8.62 -5.62 -12.09
C GLN A 115 8.37 -6.63 -10.99
N LYS A 116 8.37 -7.91 -11.34
CA LYS A 116 8.34 -9.00 -10.36
C LYS A 116 9.74 -9.32 -9.88
N ALA A 117 9.85 -9.71 -8.61
CA ALA A 117 11.07 -10.29 -8.08
C ALA A 117 11.30 -11.63 -8.80
N GLU A 118 12.55 -11.85 -9.26
CA GLU A 118 12.97 -13.17 -9.72
C GLU A 118 13.20 -14.07 -8.49
N ALA A 119 12.70 -15.28 -8.58
CA ALA A 119 12.87 -16.29 -7.53
C ALA A 119 14.33 -16.78 -7.44
#